data_5161c9527f3ee34d504eedbee7101737
#
_entry.id   5161c9527f3ee34d504eedbee7101737
#
_cell.length_a   1.000
_cell.length_b   1.000
_cell.length_c   1.000
_cell.angle_alpha   90.00
_cell.angle_beta   90.00
_cell.angle_gamma   90.00
#
_symmetry.space_group_name_H-M   'P 1'
#
loop_
_entity.id
_entity.type
_entity.pdbx_description
1 polymer ?
#
loop_
_entity_poly.entity_id
_entity_poly.type
_entity_poly.pdbx_seq_one_letter_code
_entity_poly.pdbx_strand_id
1 'polypeptide(L)'
;GFALTPQELRLAQELAKLAAGALDKARLLDAERRHSERNAFVGRLHTALSGLTDVSAIASRTVDELGRQFDFDVCALRLVPAGELPGTQAAYVKGRGSSAAVEIPNALLGHLATEGSHLLLTDVGSDLHGTSLLPAGAAVTQLPAPLGLLAVPLAYRGAPAGVLCAVTGARGEALSSDVLHSFEALGVEVSLAITSARLLQQERDSYRFLDRLREVGRSLSTTFDVDRIKQTLCEQSVTLLKADAAQFWDADPASKAAKISMRWGADVGDEVGRAVAFEHTGHPIVRTFLDKTPCIAGPGEGATFFPGNPEGAGAPLIRAAAVPLAYHDELIGVLSVGARRGSEDWPVDLKERLDLLADAAAVALHNARLMKLIEQQTERDSQSGLYNRSSLAKRLESELRRAERNGQSIAVAHLRMDGLREAIGKLGAGSGDSLLPKLAAKLVRATRAVNFVARDVDDRFYILIFEAGKVQAHRALNSVQKNFQQGMDERLVAAGVRLGLSAGVAVYPDDAFDSATLVLRANEALEQAIRTGPSSVVLYHAPAETDSAATG
;
A
#
# COMPACT_ATOMS: atom_id res chain seq x y z
N GLY A 1 -21.48 -54.97 74.84
CA GLY A 1 -22.38 -54.31 73.96
C GLY A 1 -23.27 -53.38 74.74
N PHE A 2 -23.08 -52.11 74.63
CA PHE A 2 -24.05 -51.12 75.17
C PHE A 2 -25.20 -51.02 74.15
N ALA A 3 -26.36 -51.55 74.56
CA ALA A 3 -27.58 -51.36 73.81
C ALA A 3 -28.25 -50.02 74.30
N LEU A 4 -28.41 -49.10 73.38
CA LEU A 4 -29.07 -47.82 73.62
C LEU A 4 -30.51 -48.07 73.93
N THR A 5 -31.05 -47.34 74.94
CA THR A 5 -32.47 -47.36 75.28
C THR A 5 -33.27 -46.71 74.14
N PRO A 6 -34.58 -47.04 74.01
CA PRO A 6 -35.40 -46.41 72.93
C PRO A 6 -35.53 -44.89 73.04
N GLN A 7 -35.32 -44.31 74.21
CA GLN A 7 -35.27 -42.86 74.40
C GLN A 7 -33.95 -42.24 73.89
N GLU A 8 -32.80 -42.88 74.17
CA GLU A 8 -31.50 -42.46 73.71
C GLU A 8 -31.37 -42.59 72.17
N LEU A 9 -31.98 -43.63 71.57
CA LEU A 9 -32.08 -43.79 70.16
C LEU A 9 -32.85 -42.69 69.46
N ARG A 10 -33.99 -42.29 70.02
CA ARG A 10 -34.80 -41.16 69.54
C ARG A 10 -34.02 -39.83 69.61
N LEU A 11 -33.38 -39.57 70.75
CA LEU A 11 -32.57 -38.40 70.96
C LEU A 11 -31.40 -38.33 69.98
N ALA A 12 -30.73 -39.45 69.76
CA ALA A 12 -29.66 -39.57 68.78
C ALA A 12 -30.15 -39.33 67.35
N GLN A 13 -31.33 -39.83 66.99
CA GLN A 13 -31.95 -39.56 65.69
C GLN A 13 -32.33 -38.08 65.49
N GLU A 14 -32.90 -37.44 66.56
CA GLU A 14 -33.21 -35.98 66.51
C GLU A 14 -31.92 -35.16 66.38
N LEU A 15 -30.88 -35.47 67.14
CA LEU A 15 -29.60 -34.80 67.08
C LEU A 15 -28.93 -35.01 65.68
N ALA A 16 -29.03 -36.21 65.12
CA ALA A 16 -28.54 -36.50 63.81
C ALA A 16 -29.28 -35.71 62.72
N LYS A 17 -30.59 -35.56 62.82
CA LYS A 17 -31.35 -34.72 61.88
C LYS A 17 -31.00 -33.21 62.00
N LEU A 18 -30.84 -32.70 63.21
CA LEU A 18 -30.42 -31.33 63.47
C LEU A 18 -29.02 -31.07 62.95
N ALA A 19 -28.11 -32.00 63.19
CA ALA A 19 -26.73 -31.93 62.66
C ALA A 19 -26.69 -32.00 61.11
N ALA A 20 -27.48 -32.89 60.51
CA ALA A 20 -27.59 -32.98 59.04
C ALA A 20 -28.16 -31.67 58.48
N GLY A 21 -29.23 -31.10 59.06
CA GLY A 21 -29.79 -29.85 58.64
C GLY A 21 -28.83 -28.66 58.80
N ALA A 22 -28.04 -28.62 59.86
CA ALA A 22 -27.02 -27.60 60.07
C ALA A 22 -25.87 -27.73 59.05
N LEU A 23 -25.43 -28.99 58.74
CA LEU A 23 -24.43 -29.28 57.72
C LEU A 23 -24.92 -28.89 56.33
N ASP A 24 -26.14 -29.20 55.96
CA ASP A 24 -26.71 -28.83 54.67
C ASP A 24 -26.84 -27.32 54.53
N LYS A 25 -27.27 -26.62 55.59
CA LYS A 25 -27.30 -25.16 55.58
C LYS A 25 -25.90 -24.54 55.46
N ALA A 26 -24.93 -25.07 56.16
CA ALA A 26 -23.54 -24.62 56.05
C ALA A 26 -22.97 -24.84 54.64
N ARG A 27 -23.26 -26.00 54.03
CA ARG A 27 -22.87 -26.28 52.63
C ARG A 27 -23.51 -25.35 51.63
N LEU A 28 -24.80 -25.05 51.78
CA LEU A 28 -25.52 -24.10 50.93
C LEU A 28 -24.93 -22.68 51.04
N LEU A 29 -24.71 -22.20 52.27
CA LEU A 29 -24.09 -20.89 52.50
C LEU A 29 -22.67 -20.80 51.91
N ASP A 30 -21.90 -21.84 52.02
CA ASP A 30 -20.54 -21.91 51.47
C ASP A 30 -20.55 -21.94 49.94
N ALA A 31 -21.50 -22.67 49.35
CA ALA A 31 -21.72 -22.66 47.91
C ALA A 31 -22.16 -21.30 47.37
N GLU A 32 -23.11 -20.63 48.08
CA GLU A 32 -23.57 -19.29 47.72
C GLU A 32 -22.46 -18.26 47.84
N ARG A 33 -21.65 -18.32 48.90
CA ARG A 33 -20.48 -17.46 49.07
C ARG A 33 -19.46 -17.62 47.94
N ARG A 34 -19.10 -18.87 47.61
CA ARG A 34 -18.19 -19.18 46.50
C ARG A 34 -18.75 -18.68 45.17
N HIS A 35 -20.03 -18.84 44.92
CA HIS A 35 -20.68 -18.32 43.71
C HIS A 35 -20.63 -16.80 43.65
N SER A 36 -20.89 -16.10 44.74
CA SER A 36 -20.80 -14.64 44.83
C SER A 36 -19.38 -14.12 44.61
N GLU A 37 -18.39 -14.74 45.25
CA GLU A 37 -16.97 -14.38 45.07
C GLU A 37 -16.52 -14.58 43.60
N ARG A 38 -16.95 -15.67 42.94
CA ARG A 38 -16.71 -15.93 41.53
C ARG A 38 -17.30 -14.87 40.63
N ASN A 39 -18.58 -14.54 40.83
CA ASN A 39 -19.25 -13.51 40.02
C ASN A 39 -18.60 -12.14 40.19
N ALA A 40 -18.19 -11.81 41.41
CA ALA A 40 -17.47 -10.57 41.69
C ALA A 40 -16.11 -10.52 40.98
N PHE A 41 -15.39 -11.65 40.87
CA PHE A 41 -14.14 -11.72 40.15
C PHE A 41 -14.34 -11.61 38.64
N VAL A 42 -15.30 -12.32 38.05
CA VAL A 42 -15.67 -12.19 36.64
C VAL A 42 -16.00 -10.73 36.29
N GLY A 43 -16.78 -10.06 37.14
CA GLY A 43 -17.11 -8.64 36.97
C GLY A 43 -15.88 -7.72 37.01
N ARG A 44 -14.95 -7.97 37.96
CA ARG A 44 -13.68 -7.21 38.01
C ARG A 44 -12.81 -7.43 36.74
N LEU A 45 -12.68 -8.67 36.29
CA LEU A 45 -11.94 -8.99 35.08
C LEU A 45 -12.60 -8.32 33.86
N HIS A 46 -13.91 -8.42 33.72
CA HIS A 46 -14.66 -7.73 32.67
C HIS A 46 -14.35 -6.23 32.66
N THR A 47 -14.42 -5.57 33.84
CA THR A 47 -14.11 -4.14 33.96
C THR A 47 -12.63 -3.85 33.58
N ALA A 48 -11.71 -4.71 33.99
CA ALA A 48 -10.29 -4.54 33.71
C ALA A 48 -9.95 -4.72 32.20
N LEU A 49 -10.73 -5.50 31.46
CA LEU A 49 -10.53 -5.79 30.04
C LEU A 49 -11.36 -4.87 29.12
N SER A 50 -12.50 -4.36 29.55
CA SER A 50 -13.47 -3.64 28.71
C SER A 50 -12.96 -2.32 28.12
N GLY A 51 -11.89 -1.74 28.65
CA GLY A 51 -11.25 -0.54 28.11
C GLY A 51 -10.06 -0.81 27.19
N LEU A 52 -9.64 -2.07 27.06
CA LEU A 52 -8.46 -2.43 26.30
C LEU A 52 -8.83 -2.74 24.84
N THR A 53 -8.10 -2.16 23.92
CA THR A 53 -8.26 -2.39 22.47
C THR A 53 -7.07 -3.10 21.84
N ASP A 54 -5.99 -3.29 22.61
CA ASP A 54 -4.82 -4.04 22.20
C ASP A 54 -4.90 -5.48 22.71
N VAL A 55 -4.84 -6.43 21.79
CA VAL A 55 -4.93 -7.88 22.08
C VAL A 55 -3.81 -8.34 22.99
N SER A 56 -2.58 -7.82 22.84
CA SER A 56 -1.44 -8.15 23.69
C SER A 56 -1.63 -7.65 25.12
N ALA A 57 -2.18 -6.45 25.28
CA ALA A 57 -2.52 -5.90 26.59
C ALA A 57 -3.62 -6.71 27.29
N ILE A 58 -4.65 -7.14 26.54
CA ILE A 58 -5.71 -8.02 27.05
C ILE A 58 -5.11 -9.35 27.52
N ALA A 59 -4.26 -9.98 26.70
CA ALA A 59 -3.63 -11.25 27.04
C ALA A 59 -2.76 -11.14 28.29
N SER A 60 -1.90 -10.15 28.36
CA SER A 60 -1.02 -9.92 29.53
C SER A 60 -1.82 -9.63 30.80
N ARG A 61 -2.83 -8.77 30.70
CA ARG A 61 -3.69 -8.44 31.85
C ARG A 61 -4.47 -9.65 32.34
N THR A 62 -4.96 -10.48 31.41
CA THR A 62 -5.68 -11.72 31.75
C THR A 62 -4.82 -12.66 32.56
N VAL A 63 -3.60 -12.99 32.09
CA VAL A 63 -2.75 -13.95 32.81
C VAL A 63 -2.28 -13.42 34.16
N ASP A 64 -2.06 -12.11 34.29
CA ASP A 64 -1.68 -11.47 35.55
C ASP A 64 -2.79 -11.52 36.59
N GLU A 65 -4.02 -11.18 36.20
CA GLU A 65 -5.17 -11.20 37.14
C GLU A 65 -5.51 -12.64 37.57
N LEU A 66 -5.49 -13.58 36.62
CA LEU A 66 -5.76 -14.99 36.92
C LEU A 66 -4.67 -15.63 37.78
N GLY A 67 -3.41 -15.41 37.44
CA GLY A 67 -2.29 -15.94 38.19
C GLY A 67 -2.27 -15.49 39.66
N ARG A 68 -2.61 -14.22 39.91
CA ARG A 68 -2.71 -13.67 41.28
C ARG A 68 -3.93 -14.13 42.04
N GLN A 69 -5.09 -14.19 41.35
CA GLN A 69 -6.37 -14.53 41.99
C GLN A 69 -6.44 -16.00 42.45
N PHE A 70 -5.94 -16.90 41.61
CA PHE A 70 -5.98 -18.35 41.85
C PHE A 70 -4.67 -18.90 42.39
N ASP A 71 -3.71 -18.05 42.69
CA ASP A 71 -2.40 -18.43 43.22
C ASP A 71 -1.67 -19.50 42.38
N PHE A 72 -1.89 -19.48 41.04
CA PHE A 72 -1.22 -20.40 40.13
C PHE A 72 0.29 -20.15 40.05
N ASP A 73 1.08 -21.20 39.95
CA ASP A 73 2.52 -21.08 39.74
C ASP A 73 2.85 -20.51 38.36
N VAL A 74 2.11 -20.96 37.33
CA VAL A 74 2.17 -20.43 35.97
C VAL A 74 0.76 -20.32 35.40
N CYS A 75 0.46 -19.20 34.78
CA CYS A 75 -0.74 -19.00 33.98
C CYS A 75 -0.31 -18.48 32.60
N ALA A 76 -0.74 -19.12 31.53
CA ALA A 76 -0.35 -18.74 30.17
C ALA A 76 -1.55 -18.72 29.22
N LEU A 77 -1.49 -17.80 28.27
CA LEU A 77 -2.48 -17.61 27.24
C LEU A 77 -1.80 -17.55 25.88
N ARG A 78 -2.27 -18.36 24.94
CA ARG A 78 -1.82 -18.33 23.55
C ARG A 78 -3.01 -18.15 22.63
N LEU A 79 -2.92 -17.14 21.75
CA LEU A 79 -3.91 -16.87 20.73
C LEU A 79 -3.50 -17.46 19.40
N VAL A 80 -4.47 -18.01 18.70
CA VAL A 80 -4.29 -18.45 17.31
C VAL A 80 -4.18 -17.21 16.43
N PRO A 81 -3.25 -17.18 15.45
CA PRO A 81 -3.23 -16.14 14.45
C PRO A 81 -4.59 -15.98 13.79
N ALA A 82 -5.05 -14.75 13.62
CA ALA A 82 -6.31 -14.45 12.94
C ALA A 82 -6.04 -13.38 11.89
N GLY A 83 -5.97 -13.79 10.64
CA GLY A 83 -5.62 -12.89 9.55
C GLY A 83 -4.20 -12.35 9.68
N GLU A 84 -4.07 -11.02 9.64
CA GLU A 84 -2.78 -10.31 9.80
C GLU A 84 -2.26 -10.28 11.23
N LEU A 85 -3.12 -10.60 12.22
CA LEU A 85 -2.72 -10.52 13.62
C LEU A 85 -1.85 -11.70 13.99
N PRO A 86 -0.60 -11.48 14.43
CA PRO A 86 0.28 -12.54 14.88
C PRO A 86 -0.33 -13.28 16.06
N GLY A 87 0.01 -14.55 16.21
CA GLY A 87 -0.33 -15.28 17.42
C GLY A 87 0.30 -14.59 18.62
N THR A 88 -0.55 -14.14 19.55
CA THR A 88 -0.10 -13.49 20.79
C THR A 88 0.04 -14.54 21.87
N GLN A 89 1.14 -14.49 22.60
CA GLN A 89 1.35 -15.32 23.79
C GLN A 89 1.71 -14.43 24.98
N ALA A 90 1.07 -14.70 26.10
CA ALA A 90 1.36 -14.05 27.38
C ALA A 90 1.46 -15.11 28.47
N ALA A 91 2.31 -14.90 29.47
CA ALA A 91 2.45 -15.78 30.60
C ALA A 91 2.72 -15.01 31.88
N TYR A 92 2.12 -15.45 32.98
CA TYR A 92 2.41 -15.04 34.34
C TYR A 92 3.18 -16.15 35.04
N VAL A 93 4.21 -15.81 35.81
CA VAL A 93 4.96 -16.73 36.65
C VAL A 93 4.96 -16.19 38.07
N LYS A 94 4.54 -16.99 39.03
CA LYS A 94 4.49 -16.61 40.45
C LYS A 94 5.84 -16.10 40.95
N GLY A 95 5.85 -14.93 41.56
CA GLY A 95 7.06 -14.27 42.04
C GLY A 95 7.88 -13.53 40.99
N ARG A 96 7.58 -13.67 39.67
CA ARG A 96 8.27 -12.98 38.57
C ARG A 96 7.37 -12.08 37.76
N GLY A 97 6.03 -12.19 37.90
CA GLY A 97 5.05 -11.45 37.11
C GLY A 97 4.96 -11.92 35.67
N SER A 98 4.50 -11.02 34.77
CA SER A 98 4.39 -11.33 33.34
C SER A 98 5.73 -11.64 32.72
N SER A 99 5.86 -12.80 32.07
CA SER A 99 7.08 -13.26 31.39
C SER A 99 6.73 -13.92 30.06
N ALA A 100 7.51 -13.62 29.03
CA ALA A 100 7.40 -14.29 27.74
C ALA A 100 8.09 -15.68 27.68
N ALA A 101 8.65 -16.15 28.78
CA ALA A 101 9.53 -17.33 28.82
C ALA A 101 8.78 -18.67 28.97
N VAL A 102 7.47 -18.71 28.74
CA VAL A 102 6.65 -19.93 28.80
C VAL A 102 5.99 -20.12 27.45
N GLU A 103 6.25 -21.26 26.79
CA GLU A 103 5.69 -21.59 25.48
C GLU A 103 4.60 -22.64 25.60
N ILE A 104 3.41 -22.37 25.08
CA ILE A 104 2.29 -23.31 25.02
C ILE A 104 2.46 -24.19 23.78
N PRO A 105 2.56 -25.54 23.93
CA PRO A 105 2.80 -26.43 22.81
C PRO A 105 1.61 -26.52 21.85
N ASN A 106 1.89 -26.77 20.57
CA ASN A 106 0.85 -26.99 19.56
C ASN A 106 -0.01 -28.23 19.87
N ALA A 107 0.54 -29.21 20.57
CA ALA A 107 -0.17 -30.40 21.00
C ALA A 107 -1.36 -30.09 21.91
N LEU A 108 -1.21 -29.12 22.84
CA LEU A 108 -2.31 -28.67 23.71
C LEU A 108 -3.41 -27.96 22.89
N LEU A 109 -3.03 -27.11 21.94
CA LEU A 109 -3.99 -26.48 21.02
C LEU A 109 -4.76 -27.52 20.21
N GLY A 110 -4.04 -28.51 19.64
CA GLY A 110 -4.65 -29.59 18.86
C GLY A 110 -5.61 -30.45 19.70
N HIS A 111 -5.23 -30.79 20.91
CA HIS A 111 -6.07 -31.57 21.83
C HIS A 111 -7.38 -30.86 22.14
N LEU A 112 -7.33 -29.60 22.55
CA LEU A 112 -8.53 -28.81 22.87
C LEU A 112 -9.39 -28.53 21.63
N ALA A 113 -8.79 -28.36 20.45
CA ALA A 113 -9.53 -28.17 19.21
C ALA A 113 -10.28 -29.44 18.77
N THR A 114 -9.73 -30.63 19.07
CA THR A 114 -10.35 -31.91 18.70
C THR A 114 -11.46 -32.30 19.67
N GLU A 115 -11.23 -32.11 20.97
CA GLU A 115 -12.18 -32.51 22.01
C GLU A 115 -13.22 -31.44 22.32
N GLY A 116 -12.96 -30.17 21.95
CA GLY A 116 -13.88 -29.04 22.11
C GLY A 116 -14.22 -28.69 23.57
N SER A 117 -13.55 -29.33 24.53
CA SER A 117 -13.81 -29.20 25.97
C SER A 117 -12.52 -28.79 26.70
N HIS A 118 -12.66 -28.54 28.01
CA HIS A 118 -11.53 -28.26 28.89
C HIS A 118 -10.65 -29.51 29.14
N LEU A 119 -9.44 -29.28 29.60
CA LEU A 119 -8.52 -30.32 30.09
C LEU A 119 -8.20 -30.00 31.55
N LEU A 120 -8.39 -31.01 32.42
CA LEU A 120 -8.02 -30.94 33.83
C LEU A 120 -7.21 -32.20 34.19
N LEU A 121 -5.91 -32.05 34.41
CA LEU A 121 -5.01 -33.09 34.87
C LEU A 121 -4.51 -32.70 36.26
N THR A 122 -4.78 -33.54 37.26
CA THR A 122 -4.32 -33.31 38.64
C THR A 122 -2.90 -33.81 38.86
N ASP A 123 -2.44 -34.76 38.05
CA ASP A 123 -1.06 -35.24 37.98
C ASP A 123 -0.69 -35.56 36.53
N VAL A 124 0.04 -34.68 35.90
CA VAL A 124 0.49 -34.80 34.51
C VAL A 124 1.43 -35.98 34.32
N GLY A 125 2.18 -36.37 35.35
CA GLY A 125 3.13 -37.50 35.31
C GLY A 125 2.45 -38.86 35.25
N SER A 126 1.19 -38.97 35.64
CA SER A 126 0.39 -40.20 35.58
C SER A 126 -0.30 -40.41 34.23
N ASP A 127 -0.34 -39.39 33.37
CA ASP A 127 -0.95 -39.44 32.05
C ASP A 127 0.11 -39.74 30.96
N LEU A 128 -0.16 -40.74 30.10
CA LEU A 128 0.75 -41.17 29.01
C LEU A 128 1.10 -40.04 28.02
N HIS A 129 0.25 -39.06 27.85
CA HIS A 129 0.42 -37.94 26.94
C HIS A 129 0.55 -36.59 27.67
N GLY A 130 0.34 -36.55 28.96
CA GLY A 130 0.24 -35.34 29.77
C GLY A 130 1.49 -34.46 29.70
N THR A 131 2.67 -35.04 29.68
CA THR A 131 3.94 -34.31 29.61
C THR A 131 4.14 -33.57 28.31
N SER A 132 3.56 -34.03 27.19
CA SER A 132 3.61 -33.35 25.89
C SER A 132 2.64 -32.14 25.79
N LEU A 133 1.69 -32.08 26.70
CA LEU A 133 0.69 -31.00 26.77
C LEU A 133 1.13 -29.87 27.71
N LEU A 134 2.15 -30.07 28.54
CA LEU A 134 2.64 -29.04 29.45
C LEU A 134 3.26 -27.86 28.71
N PRO A 135 2.99 -26.64 29.14
CA PRO A 135 3.73 -25.48 28.67
C PRO A 135 5.24 -25.64 28.92
N ALA A 136 6.04 -25.30 27.92
CA ALA A 136 7.50 -25.40 27.99
C ALA A 136 8.12 -24.12 28.58
N GLY A 137 9.14 -24.29 29.43
CA GLY A 137 9.87 -23.14 29.98
C GLY A 137 10.52 -23.46 31.32
N ALA A 138 11.60 -22.77 31.66
CA ALA A 138 12.34 -22.96 32.91
C ALA A 138 11.46 -22.82 34.17
N ALA A 139 10.42 -21.97 34.10
CA ALA A 139 9.49 -21.79 35.21
C ALA A 139 8.66 -23.06 35.50
N VAL A 140 8.25 -23.77 34.46
CA VAL A 140 7.46 -25.01 34.60
C VAL A 140 8.36 -26.20 35.04
N THR A 141 9.55 -26.32 34.47
CA THR A 141 10.50 -27.42 34.80
C THR A 141 11.03 -27.35 36.23
N GLN A 142 10.97 -26.21 36.90
CA GLN A 142 11.42 -26.01 38.29
C GLN A 142 10.32 -26.25 39.32
N LEU A 143 9.08 -26.51 38.90
CA LEU A 143 7.98 -26.78 39.82
C LEU A 143 8.09 -28.17 40.45
N PRO A 144 7.76 -28.33 41.73
CA PRO A 144 7.76 -29.65 42.40
C PRO A 144 6.62 -30.51 41.87
N ALA A 145 6.94 -31.78 41.59
CA ALA A 145 5.92 -32.78 41.22
C ALA A 145 5.08 -33.23 42.45
N PRO A 146 3.82 -33.66 42.26
CA PRO A 146 3.10 -33.79 40.98
C PRO A 146 2.69 -32.42 40.39
N LEU A 147 2.66 -32.35 39.05
CA LEU A 147 2.22 -31.16 38.34
C LEU A 147 0.75 -31.29 37.94
N GLY A 148 -0.05 -30.28 38.26
CA GLY A 148 -1.40 -30.15 37.75
C GLY A 148 -1.46 -29.20 36.53
N LEU A 149 -2.28 -29.54 35.55
CA LEU A 149 -2.56 -28.74 34.36
C LEU A 149 -4.06 -28.53 34.23
N LEU A 150 -4.45 -27.27 34.12
CA LEU A 150 -5.80 -26.85 33.74
C LEU A 150 -5.69 -26.07 32.42
N ALA A 151 -6.51 -26.43 31.44
CA ALA A 151 -6.57 -25.70 30.19
C ALA A 151 -8.00 -25.60 29.65
N VAL A 152 -8.34 -24.43 29.13
CA VAL A 152 -9.64 -24.17 28.51
C VAL A 152 -9.46 -23.56 27.13
N PRO A 153 -10.26 -23.97 26.14
CA PRO A 153 -10.24 -23.34 24.84
C PRO A 153 -10.85 -21.93 24.93
N LEU A 154 -10.23 -20.99 24.24
CA LEU A 154 -10.79 -19.68 23.99
C LEU A 154 -11.51 -19.75 22.65
N ALA A 155 -12.84 -19.64 22.67
CA ALA A 155 -13.66 -19.68 21.47
C ALA A 155 -14.81 -18.68 21.57
N TYR A 156 -15.16 -18.07 20.44
CA TYR A 156 -16.32 -17.20 20.34
C TYR A 156 -17.15 -17.57 19.13
N ARG A 157 -18.45 -17.87 19.34
CA ARG A 157 -19.38 -18.34 18.30
C ARG A 157 -18.86 -19.52 17.49
N GLY A 158 -18.14 -20.43 18.14
CA GLY A 158 -17.58 -21.64 17.50
C GLY A 158 -16.25 -21.43 16.78
N ALA A 159 -15.74 -20.20 16.66
CA ALA A 159 -14.44 -19.94 16.10
C ALA A 159 -13.35 -20.03 17.18
N PRO A 160 -12.28 -20.82 17.00
CA PRO A 160 -11.19 -20.93 17.97
C PRO A 160 -10.40 -19.62 18.01
N ALA A 161 -10.26 -19.03 19.19
CA ALA A 161 -9.47 -17.81 19.42
C ALA A 161 -8.11 -18.12 20.05
N GLY A 162 -7.98 -19.22 20.78
CA GLY A 162 -6.75 -19.58 21.46
C GLY A 162 -6.94 -20.60 22.57
N VAL A 163 -5.98 -20.64 23.50
CA VAL A 163 -6.03 -21.45 24.72
C VAL A 163 -5.54 -20.64 25.92
N LEU A 164 -6.22 -20.83 27.03
CA LEU A 164 -5.83 -20.33 28.35
C LEU A 164 -5.50 -21.54 29.20
N CYS A 165 -4.31 -21.56 29.82
CA CYS A 165 -3.89 -22.66 30.69
C CYS A 165 -3.24 -22.16 31.98
N ALA A 166 -3.31 -23.01 33.02
CA ALA A 166 -2.64 -22.81 34.29
C ALA A 166 -1.93 -24.08 34.73
N VAL A 167 -0.77 -23.92 35.36
CA VAL A 167 0.02 -25.03 35.94
C VAL A 167 0.26 -24.75 37.40
N THR A 168 0.11 -25.82 38.24
CA THR A 168 0.43 -25.77 39.66
C THR A 168 1.38 -26.93 40.01
N GLY A 169 2.33 -26.67 40.92
CA GLY A 169 3.13 -27.73 41.52
C GLY A 169 2.49 -28.34 42.80
N ALA A 170 3.14 -29.30 43.44
CA ALA A 170 2.65 -30.03 44.62
C ALA A 170 2.23 -29.14 45.82
N ARG A 171 2.60 -27.85 45.83
CA ARG A 171 2.27 -26.88 46.89
C ARG A 171 1.19 -25.86 46.47
N GLY A 172 0.72 -25.94 45.22
CA GLY A 172 -0.34 -25.06 44.72
C GLY A 172 -1.72 -25.49 45.24
N GLU A 173 -2.72 -24.62 45.13
CA GLU A 173 -4.11 -25.01 45.37
C GLU A 173 -4.47 -26.20 44.48
N ALA A 174 -5.15 -27.17 45.08
CA ALA A 174 -5.57 -28.34 44.31
C ALA A 174 -6.54 -27.88 43.20
N LEU A 175 -6.26 -28.23 41.97
CA LEU A 175 -7.13 -28.03 40.85
C LEU A 175 -8.46 -28.75 41.12
N SER A 176 -9.51 -27.98 41.43
CA SER A 176 -10.85 -28.51 41.76
C SER A 176 -11.81 -28.25 40.62
N SER A 177 -12.93 -28.95 40.61
CA SER A 177 -14.04 -28.67 39.67
C SER A 177 -14.57 -27.24 39.77
N ASP A 178 -14.53 -26.63 40.94
CA ASP A 178 -14.95 -25.25 41.17
C ASP A 178 -14.01 -24.24 40.49
N VAL A 179 -12.68 -24.51 40.54
CA VAL A 179 -11.66 -23.73 39.84
C VAL A 179 -11.82 -23.88 38.33
N LEU A 180 -12.07 -25.10 37.85
CA LEU A 180 -12.33 -25.37 36.45
C LEU A 180 -13.53 -24.56 35.93
N HIS A 181 -14.69 -24.64 36.57
CA HIS A 181 -15.90 -23.88 36.17
C HIS A 181 -15.66 -22.36 36.18
N SER A 182 -14.85 -21.89 37.13
CA SER A 182 -14.48 -20.47 37.18
C SER A 182 -13.61 -20.11 35.98
N PHE A 183 -12.66 -20.98 35.63
CA PHE A 183 -11.75 -20.78 34.51
C PHE A 183 -12.45 -20.83 33.15
N GLU A 184 -13.45 -21.72 33.00
CA GLU A 184 -14.32 -21.78 31.81
C GLU A 184 -15.12 -20.47 31.63
N ALA A 185 -15.77 -19.99 32.70
CA ALA A 185 -16.52 -18.75 32.65
C ALA A 185 -15.62 -17.56 32.26
N LEU A 186 -14.41 -17.50 32.82
CA LEU A 186 -13.41 -16.49 32.47
C LEU A 186 -12.91 -16.63 31.05
N GLY A 187 -12.74 -17.85 30.55
CA GLY A 187 -12.38 -18.13 29.17
C GLY A 187 -13.38 -17.51 28.17
N VAL A 188 -14.67 -17.57 28.49
CA VAL A 188 -15.72 -16.92 27.67
C VAL A 188 -15.56 -15.40 27.66
N GLU A 189 -15.36 -14.77 28.83
CA GLU A 189 -15.16 -13.32 28.94
C GLU A 189 -13.90 -12.85 28.19
N VAL A 190 -12.80 -13.56 28.36
CA VAL A 190 -11.55 -13.28 27.67
C VAL A 190 -11.72 -13.44 26.15
N SER A 191 -12.41 -14.48 25.71
CA SER A 191 -12.70 -14.70 24.28
C SER A 191 -13.52 -13.56 23.69
N LEU A 192 -14.50 -13.07 24.42
CA LEU A 192 -15.32 -11.92 24.01
C LEU A 192 -14.49 -10.65 23.90
N ALA A 193 -13.66 -10.36 24.92
CA ALA A 193 -12.79 -9.19 24.94
C ALA A 193 -11.79 -9.20 23.76
N ILE A 194 -11.14 -10.35 23.52
CA ILE A 194 -10.19 -10.52 22.41
C ILE A 194 -10.89 -10.36 21.06
N THR A 195 -12.04 -10.99 20.88
CA THR A 195 -12.79 -10.90 19.62
C THR A 195 -13.24 -9.48 19.35
N SER A 196 -13.75 -8.78 20.37
CA SER A 196 -14.15 -7.37 20.26
C SER A 196 -12.96 -6.48 19.90
N ALA A 197 -11.79 -6.68 20.53
CA ALA A 197 -10.58 -5.94 20.21
C ALA A 197 -10.10 -6.20 18.78
N ARG A 198 -10.12 -7.47 18.33
CA ARG A 198 -9.77 -7.84 16.94
C ARG A 198 -10.70 -7.18 15.92
N LEU A 199 -12.01 -7.22 16.14
CA LEU A 199 -12.98 -6.58 15.26
C LEU A 199 -12.78 -5.06 15.19
N LEU A 200 -12.57 -4.41 16.33
CA LEU A 200 -12.28 -2.97 16.37
C LEU A 200 -10.97 -2.62 15.64
N GLN A 201 -9.97 -3.47 15.76
CA GLN A 201 -8.69 -3.27 15.07
C GLN A 201 -8.86 -3.43 13.56
N GLN A 202 -9.54 -4.48 13.11
CA GLN A 202 -9.86 -4.69 11.69
C GLN A 202 -10.67 -3.53 11.12
N GLU A 203 -11.67 -3.06 11.84
CA GLU A 203 -12.48 -1.90 11.44
C GLU A 203 -11.61 -0.65 11.28
N ARG A 204 -10.76 -0.34 12.27
CA ARG A 204 -9.83 0.80 12.20
C ARG A 204 -8.86 0.70 11.03
N ASP A 205 -8.32 -0.48 10.77
CA ASP A 205 -7.38 -0.68 9.67
C ASP A 205 -8.08 -0.56 8.31
N SER A 206 -9.33 -1.02 8.19
CA SER A 206 -10.16 -0.81 7.01
C SER A 206 -10.48 0.68 6.79
N TYR A 207 -10.86 1.42 7.84
CA TYR A 207 -11.08 2.86 7.74
C TYR A 207 -9.81 3.62 7.31
N ARG A 208 -8.66 3.29 7.90
CA ARG A 208 -7.37 3.91 7.52
C ARG A 208 -7.01 3.62 6.07
N PHE A 209 -7.25 2.40 5.61
CA PHE A 209 -7.02 2.03 4.22
C PHE A 209 -7.93 2.84 3.28
N LEU A 210 -9.23 2.92 3.55
CA LEU A 210 -10.18 3.67 2.74
C LEU A 210 -9.87 5.17 2.70
N ASP A 211 -9.44 5.75 3.80
CA ASP A 211 -9.07 7.16 3.86
C ASP A 211 -7.83 7.45 2.99
N ARG A 212 -6.80 6.61 3.10
CA ARG A 212 -5.62 6.68 2.23
C ARG A 212 -5.97 6.43 0.75
N LEU A 213 -6.85 5.49 0.47
CA LEU A 213 -7.31 5.22 -0.90
C LEU A 213 -8.01 6.43 -1.50
N ARG A 214 -8.82 7.16 -0.73
CA ARG A 214 -9.43 8.43 -1.16
C ARG A 214 -8.39 9.48 -1.49
N GLU A 215 -7.34 9.59 -0.69
CA GLU A 215 -6.23 10.51 -0.94
C GLU A 215 -5.50 10.15 -2.24
N VAL A 216 -5.20 8.86 -2.45
CA VAL A 216 -4.62 8.35 -3.69
C VAL A 216 -5.53 8.65 -4.87
N GLY A 217 -6.83 8.35 -4.80
CA GLY A 217 -7.79 8.64 -5.85
C GLY A 217 -7.83 10.12 -6.23
N ARG A 218 -7.77 11.03 -5.25
CA ARG A 218 -7.64 12.47 -5.50
C ARG A 218 -6.34 12.80 -6.21
N SER A 219 -5.21 12.27 -5.73
CA SER A 219 -3.89 12.50 -6.33
C SER A 219 -3.84 12.03 -7.78
N LEU A 220 -4.37 10.86 -8.08
CA LEU A 220 -4.46 10.32 -9.43
C LEU A 220 -5.35 11.16 -10.35
N SER A 221 -6.39 11.80 -9.82
CA SER A 221 -7.34 12.61 -10.57
C SER A 221 -6.88 14.06 -10.82
N THR A 222 -5.77 14.50 -10.20
CA THR A 222 -5.25 15.88 -10.37
C THR A 222 -4.39 16.06 -11.61
N THR A 223 -4.01 14.98 -12.29
CA THR A 223 -3.18 15.02 -13.49
C THR A 223 -3.81 14.19 -14.60
N PHE A 224 -3.58 14.64 -15.85
CA PHE A 224 -3.92 13.88 -17.07
C PHE A 224 -2.68 13.25 -17.73
N ASP A 225 -1.54 13.30 -17.07
CA ASP A 225 -0.33 12.64 -17.52
C ASP A 225 -0.38 11.15 -17.13
N VAL A 226 -0.51 10.28 -18.13
CA VAL A 226 -0.65 8.83 -17.97
C VAL A 226 0.56 8.22 -17.26
N ASP A 227 1.78 8.68 -17.59
CA ASP A 227 3.01 8.12 -17.01
C ASP A 227 3.14 8.51 -15.53
N ARG A 228 2.76 9.73 -15.20
CA ARG A 228 2.72 10.21 -13.81
C ARG A 228 1.67 9.47 -12.98
N ILE A 229 0.50 9.18 -13.57
CA ILE A 229 -0.53 8.37 -12.90
C ILE A 229 0.01 6.96 -12.61
N LYS A 230 0.65 6.31 -13.59
CA LYS A 230 1.27 4.98 -13.40
C LYS A 230 2.35 4.98 -12.32
N GLN A 231 3.20 6.01 -12.32
CA GLN A 231 4.24 6.17 -11.31
C GLN A 231 3.64 6.31 -9.91
N THR A 232 2.68 7.23 -9.74
CA THR A 232 1.99 7.44 -8.46
C THR A 232 1.27 6.17 -8.01
N LEU A 233 0.63 5.45 -8.93
CA LEU A 233 -0.03 4.18 -8.63
C LEU A 233 0.97 3.14 -8.09
N CYS A 234 2.09 2.92 -8.76
CA CYS A 234 3.12 1.98 -8.30
C CYS A 234 3.69 2.38 -6.93
N GLU A 235 4.00 3.66 -6.72
CA GLU A 235 4.50 4.20 -5.45
C GLU A 235 3.50 3.99 -4.30
N GLN A 236 2.24 4.36 -4.52
CA GLN A 236 1.20 4.24 -3.52
C GLN A 236 0.83 2.78 -3.24
N SER A 237 0.90 1.90 -4.24
CA SER A 237 0.67 0.46 -4.07
C SER A 237 1.68 -0.17 -3.11
N VAL A 238 2.96 0.18 -3.23
CA VAL A 238 4.01 -0.27 -2.30
C VAL A 238 3.68 0.14 -0.86
N THR A 239 3.27 1.40 -0.67
CA THR A 239 2.98 1.94 0.67
C THR A 239 1.69 1.37 1.27
N LEU A 240 0.60 1.32 0.47
CA LEU A 240 -0.73 0.91 0.93
C LEU A 240 -0.82 -0.58 1.22
N LEU A 241 -0.13 -1.39 0.44
CA LEU A 241 -0.20 -2.85 0.51
C LEU A 241 1.00 -3.45 1.24
N LYS A 242 1.88 -2.61 1.81
CA LYS A 242 3.12 -3.05 2.49
C LYS A 242 3.94 -3.99 1.61
N ALA A 243 4.01 -3.68 0.32
CA ALA A 243 4.79 -4.40 -0.66
C ALA A 243 6.21 -3.82 -0.75
N ASP A 244 7.15 -4.59 -1.32
CA ASP A 244 8.52 -4.12 -1.55
C ASP A 244 8.73 -3.61 -2.97
N ALA A 245 7.91 -4.08 -3.92
CA ALA A 245 7.98 -3.69 -5.32
C ALA A 245 6.59 -3.64 -5.96
N ALA A 246 6.43 -2.76 -6.95
CA ALA A 246 5.26 -2.68 -7.81
C ALA A 246 5.66 -2.43 -9.26
N GLN A 247 4.91 -3.00 -10.21
CA GLN A 247 5.10 -2.83 -11.65
C GLN A 247 3.76 -2.61 -12.34
N PHE A 248 3.76 -1.72 -13.32
CA PHE A 248 2.62 -1.53 -14.20
C PHE A 248 2.93 -2.11 -15.58
N TRP A 249 2.01 -2.92 -16.09
CA TRP A 249 2.12 -3.62 -17.35
C TRP A 249 1.08 -3.10 -18.34
N ASP A 250 1.55 -2.68 -19.52
CA ASP A 250 0.68 -2.35 -20.65
C ASP A 250 0.55 -3.57 -21.60
N ALA A 251 -0.59 -3.68 -22.26
CA ALA A 251 -0.68 -4.54 -23.43
C ALA A 251 -0.05 -3.83 -24.63
N ASP A 252 0.89 -4.49 -25.27
CA ASP A 252 1.45 -4.04 -26.56
C ASP A 252 0.82 -4.87 -27.70
N PRO A 253 -0.14 -4.31 -28.44
CA PRO A 253 -0.80 -5.02 -29.53
C PRO A 253 0.15 -5.39 -30.69
N ALA A 254 1.20 -4.58 -30.88
CA ALA A 254 2.14 -4.79 -31.99
C ALA A 254 3.02 -6.01 -31.75
N SER A 255 3.52 -6.19 -30.54
CA SER A 255 4.34 -7.34 -30.16
C SER A 255 3.53 -8.50 -29.57
N LYS A 256 2.20 -8.34 -29.42
CA LYS A 256 1.30 -9.32 -28.75
C LYS A 256 1.86 -9.77 -27.39
N ALA A 257 2.27 -8.82 -26.58
CA ALA A 257 2.92 -9.05 -25.29
C ALA A 257 2.44 -8.08 -24.22
N ALA A 258 2.54 -8.51 -22.96
CA ALA A 258 2.49 -7.62 -21.81
C ALA A 258 3.88 -7.00 -21.59
N LYS A 259 3.98 -5.68 -21.46
CA LYS A 259 5.23 -4.94 -21.33
C LYS A 259 5.24 -4.08 -20.07
N ILE A 260 6.32 -4.13 -19.30
CA ILE A 260 6.52 -3.24 -18.15
C ILE A 260 6.71 -1.82 -18.65
N SER A 261 5.80 -0.92 -18.28
CA SER A 261 5.88 0.51 -18.61
C SER A 261 6.27 1.38 -17.43
N MET A 262 6.07 0.90 -16.20
CA MET A 262 6.45 1.59 -14.98
C MET A 262 6.84 0.60 -13.89
N ARG A 263 7.77 1.00 -13.01
CA ARG A 263 8.13 0.23 -11.81
C ARG A 263 8.44 1.17 -10.64
N TRP A 264 8.26 0.65 -9.41
CA TRP A 264 8.60 1.36 -8.19
C TRP A 264 9.01 0.38 -7.09
N GLY A 265 9.87 0.84 -6.16
CA GLY A 265 10.29 0.07 -4.99
C GLY A 265 11.61 -0.66 -5.18
N ALA A 266 11.75 -1.80 -4.50
CA ALA A 266 12.98 -2.57 -4.50
C ALA A 266 13.39 -3.02 -5.90
N ASP A 267 14.69 -3.10 -6.14
CA ASP A 267 15.20 -3.66 -7.38
C ASP A 267 14.93 -5.17 -7.42
N VAL A 268 14.15 -5.57 -8.41
CA VAL A 268 13.75 -6.95 -8.65
C VAL A 268 14.34 -7.48 -9.96
N GLY A 269 15.35 -6.78 -10.52
CA GLY A 269 16.02 -7.17 -11.75
C GLY A 269 15.22 -6.97 -13.04
N ASP A 270 13.96 -6.54 -12.93
CA ASP A 270 13.13 -6.24 -14.09
C ASP A 270 13.37 -4.81 -14.57
N GLU A 271 13.57 -4.63 -15.88
CA GLU A 271 13.72 -3.32 -16.50
C GLU A 271 12.42 -2.88 -17.17
N VAL A 272 12.19 -1.56 -17.17
CA VAL A 272 11.12 -0.96 -17.98
C VAL A 272 11.38 -1.30 -19.45
N GLY A 273 10.35 -1.81 -20.12
CA GLY A 273 10.46 -2.30 -21.49
C GLY A 273 10.51 -3.83 -21.62
N ARG A 274 10.79 -4.56 -20.53
CA ARG A 274 10.70 -6.02 -20.54
C ARG A 274 9.29 -6.47 -20.88
N ALA A 275 9.18 -7.51 -21.73
CA ALA A 275 7.91 -8.00 -22.22
C ALA A 275 7.75 -9.51 -22.00
N VAL A 276 6.52 -9.95 -21.83
CA VAL A 276 6.11 -11.36 -21.77
C VAL A 276 5.04 -11.59 -22.83
N ALA A 277 5.31 -12.49 -23.76
CA ALA A 277 4.38 -12.78 -24.86
C ALA A 277 3.06 -13.41 -24.34
N PHE A 278 1.93 -13.05 -24.93
CA PHE A 278 0.63 -13.57 -24.55
C PHE A 278 0.46 -15.08 -24.83
N GLU A 279 1.36 -15.67 -25.59
CA GLU A 279 1.42 -17.12 -25.80
C GLU A 279 1.83 -17.88 -24.52
N HIS A 280 2.51 -17.21 -23.58
CA HIS A 280 2.88 -17.79 -22.28
C HIS A 280 1.72 -17.74 -21.29
N THR A 281 0.65 -18.47 -21.57
CA THR A 281 -0.59 -18.50 -20.77
C THR A 281 -0.40 -18.99 -19.33
N GLY A 282 0.69 -19.67 -19.02
CA GLY A 282 1.08 -20.06 -17.65
C GLY A 282 1.62 -18.90 -16.80
N HIS A 283 2.02 -17.79 -17.43
CA HIS A 283 2.57 -16.64 -16.71
C HIS A 283 1.46 -15.85 -15.99
N PRO A 284 1.57 -15.55 -14.68
CA PRO A 284 0.50 -14.93 -13.91
C PRO A 284 0.00 -13.59 -14.49
N ILE A 285 0.91 -12.75 -14.96
CA ILE A 285 0.57 -11.47 -15.59
C ILE A 285 -0.26 -11.69 -16.85
N VAL A 286 0.16 -12.64 -17.70
CA VAL A 286 -0.58 -12.98 -18.93
C VAL A 286 -1.98 -13.51 -18.62
N ARG A 287 -2.10 -14.38 -17.62
CA ARG A 287 -3.41 -14.85 -17.12
C ARG A 287 -4.29 -13.70 -16.66
N THR A 288 -3.73 -12.77 -15.87
CA THR A 288 -4.47 -11.59 -15.41
C THR A 288 -4.96 -10.73 -16.57
N PHE A 289 -4.18 -10.61 -17.66
CA PHE A 289 -4.62 -9.93 -18.89
C PHE A 289 -5.75 -10.66 -19.61
N LEU A 290 -5.65 -11.99 -19.73
CA LEU A 290 -6.60 -12.80 -20.49
C LEU A 290 -7.92 -13.03 -19.72
N ASP A 291 -7.81 -13.41 -18.45
CA ASP A 291 -8.95 -13.78 -17.61
C ASP A 291 -9.64 -12.56 -16.99
N LYS A 292 -8.97 -11.40 -16.99
CA LYS A 292 -9.42 -10.15 -16.34
C LYS A 292 -9.77 -10.36 -14.86
N THR A 293 -9.05 -11.23 -14.18
CA THR A 293 -9.24 -11.54 -12.75
C THR A 293 -7.94 -11.40 -11.99
N PRO A 294 -7.99 -10.98 -10.72
CA PRO A 294 -6.78 -10.92 -9.88
C PRO A 294 -6.13 -12.29 -9.73
N CYS A 295 -4.81 -12.32 -9.79
CA CYS A 295 -4.00 -13.51 -9.57
C CYS A 295 -3.10 -13.27 -8.35
N ILE A 296 -3.23 -14.12 -7.32
CA ILE A 296 -2.44 -14.03 -6.09
C ILE A 296 -1.55 -15.26 -6.02
N ALA A 297 -0.25 -15.05 -5.80
CA ALA A 297 0.72 -16.12 -5.68
C ALA A 297 0.51 -16.94 -4.41
N GLY A 298 0.60 -18.26 -4.55
CA GLY A 298 0.77 -19.16 -3.42
C GLY A 298 2.13 -18.99 -2.74
N PRO A 299 2.34 -19.64 -1.59
CA PRO A 299 3.62 -19.61 -0.90
C PRO A 299 4.77 -20.11 -1.80
N GLY A 300 5.78 -19.26 -2.03
CA GLY A 300 6.94 -19.57 -2.86
C GLY A 300 6.80 -19.27 -4.36
N GLU A 301 5.60 -18.88 -4.84
CA GLU A 301 5.37 -18.58 -6.27
C GLU A 301 5.61 -17.10 -6.63
N GLY A 302 5.98 -16.26 -5.66
CA GLY A 302 6.14 -14.82 -5.86
C GLY A 302 7.11 -14.44 -6.99
N ALA A 303 8.17 -15.21 -7.18
CA ALA A 303 9.17 -14.97 -8.23
C ALA A 303 8.60 -15.08 -9.66
N THR A 304 7.52 -15.83 -9.89
CA THR A 304 6.91 -15.98 -11.22
C THR A 304 6.26 -14.70 -11.74
N PHE A 305 5.87 -13.78 -10.84
CA PHE A 305 5.29 -12.48 -11.20
C PHE A 305 6.35 -11.44 -11.58
N PHE A 306 7.60 -11.68 -11.21
CA PHE A 306 8.73 -10.76 -11.41
C PHE A 306 9.87 -11.53 -12.09
N PRO A 307 9.76 -11.76 -13.40
CA PRO A 307 10.66 -12.66 -14.13
C PRO A 307 12.11 -12.20 -14.21
N GLY A 308 12.41 -10.96 -13.83
CA GLY A 308 13.77 -10.43 -13.77
C GLY A 308 14.46 -10.58 -12.42
N ASN A 309 13.78 -11.17 -11.42
CA ASN A 309 14.37 -11.33 -10.09
C ASN A 309 15.30 -12.56 -10.06
N PRO A 310 16.62 -12.42 -10.35
CA PRO A 310 17.52 -13.56 -10.36
C PRO A 310 17.75 -14.05 -8.92
N GLU A 311 17.89 -15.36 -8.77
CA GLU A 311 18.42 -15.96 -7.55
C GLU A 311 19.79 -15.33 -7.25
N GLY A 312 19.86 -14.42 -6.28
CA GLY A 312 21.10 -13.74 -5.87
C GLY A 312 21.04 -12.21 -5.76
N ALA A 313 20.06 -11.53 -6.30
CA ALA A 313 19.91 -10.07 -6.17
C ALA A 313 18.99 -9.69 -4.99
N GLY A 314 19.39 -9.99 -3.76
CA GLY A 314 18.60 -9.73 -2.54
C GLY A 314 17.64 -10.86 -2.17
N ALA A 315 16.86 -10.69 -1.09
CA ALA A 315 15.89 -11.70 -0.66
C ALA A 315 14.81 -11.90 -1.75
N PRO A 316 14.48 -13.16 -2.13
CA PRO A 316 13.50 -13.41 -3.17
C PRO A 316 12.11 -12.91 -2.78
N LEU A 317 11.34 -12.47 -3.77
CA LEU A 317 9.92 -12.19 -3.58
C LEU A 317 9.20 -13.52 -3.36
N ILE A 318 8.61 -13.68 -2.19
CA ILE A 318 7.91 -14.91 -1.81
C ILE A 318 6.39 -14.78 -1.94
N ARG A 319 5.89 -13.57 -2.00
CA ARG A 319 4.49 -13.23 -2.19
C ARG A 319 4.37 -12.25 -3.34
N ALA A 320 3.41 -12.47 -4.20
CA ALA A 320 3.10 -11.57 -5.29
C ALA A 320 1.61 -11.61 -5.62
N ALA A 321 1.11 -10.53 -6.16
CA ALA A 321 -0.24 -10.45 -6.67
C ALA A 321 -0.27 -9.57 -7.92
N ALA A 322 -1.19 -9.86 -8.82
CA ALA A 322 -1.48 -9.04 -9.99
C ALA A 322 -2.98 -8.77 -10.06
N VAL A 323 -3.34 -7.53 -10.40
CA VAL A 323 -4.73 -7.11 -10.54
C VAL A 323 -4.93 -6.40 -11.87
N PRO A 324 -6.01 -6.71 -12.63
CA PRO A 324 -6.32 -6.02 -13.86
C PRO A 324 -6.90 -4.63 -13.56
N LEU A 325 -6.47 -3.64 -14.29
CA LEU A 325 -7.09 -2.32 -14.30
C LEU A 325 -8.05 -2.25 -15.48
N ALA A 326 -9.32 -2.38 -15.21
CA ALA A 326 -10.36 -2.36 -16.24
C ALA A 326 -11.37 -1.24 -15.94
N TYR A 327 -11.78 -0.53 -16.98
CA TYR A 327 -12.87 0.43 -16.92
C TYR A 327 -13.98 -0.05 -17.85
N HIS A 328 -15.12 -0.43 -17.28
CA HIS A 328 -16.14 -1.24 -17.96
C HIS A 328 -15.47 -2.50 -18.58
N ASP A 329 -15.63 -2.72 -19.88
CA ASP A 329 -15.07 -3.87 -20.60
C ASP A 329 -13.64 -3.65 -21.14
N GLU A 330 -13.13 -2.40 -21.06
CA GLU A 330 -11.79 -2.04 -21.56
C GLU A 330 -10.72 -2.32 -20.49
N LEU A 331 -9.80 -3.23 -20.80
CA LEU A 331 -8.62 -3.47 -19.98
C LEU A 331 -7.55 -2.44 -20.29
N ILE A 332 -7.18 -1.65 -19.28
CA ILE A 332 -6.22 -0.56 -19.39
C ILE A 332 -4.79 -1.06 -19.18
N GLY A 333 -4.59 -2.00 -18.26
CA GLY A 333 -3.30 -2.57 -17.91
C GLY A 333 -3.41 -3.54 -16.74
N VAL A 334 -2.27 -3.99 -16.23
CA VAL A 334 -2.17 -4.84 -15.04
C VAL A 334 -1.19 -4.22 -14.07
N LEU A 335 -1.55 -4.15 -12.80
CA LEU A 335 -0.66 -3.80 -11.70
C LEU A 335 -0.20 -5.08 -11.02
N SER A 336 1.09 -5.28 -10.86
CA SER A 336 1.65 -6.34 -10.02
C SER A 336 2.38 -5.76 -8.82
N VAL A 337 2.25 -6.43 -7.67
CA VAL A 337 2.92 -6.08 -6.41
C VAL A 337 3.62 -7.31 -5.85
N GLY A 338 4.75 -7.11 -5.18
CA GLY A 338 5.53 -8.20 -4.62
C GLY A 338 6.13 -7.86 -3.27
N ALA A 339 6.22 -8.86 -2.37
CA ALA A 339 6.82 -8.73 -1.04
C ALA A 339 7.89 -9.81 -0.81
N ARG A 340 8.97 -9.43 -0.10
CA ARG A 340 10.13 -10.29 0.24
C ARG A 340 9.87 -11.10 1.50
N ARG A 341 10.74 -12.06 1.77
CA ARG A 341 10.74 -12.79 3.03
C ARG A 341 11.10 -11.85 4.18
N GLY A 342 10.28 -11.82 5.24
CA GLY A 342 10.46 -10.94 6.40
C GLY A 342 9.70 -9.62 6.33
N SER A 343 9.09 -9.28 5.19
CA SER A 343 8.09 -8.23 5.12
C SER A 343 6.84 -8.61 5.91
N GLU A 344 6.09 -7.60 6.37
CA GLU A 344 4.82 -7.82 7.07
C GLU A 344 3.88 -8.72 6.26
N ASP A 345 3.07 -9.53 6.95
CA ASP A 345 2.08 -10.35 6.28
C ASP A 345 1.03 -9.50 5.58
N TRP A 346 0.62 -9.96 4.40
CA TRP A 346 -0.44 -9.30 3.66
C TRP A 346 -1.80 -9.48 4.33
N PRO A 347 -2.68 -8.46 4.24
CA PRO A 347 -4.03 -8.54 4.82
C PRO A 347 -4.85 -9.68 4.23
N VAL A 348 -5.75 -10.23 5.02
CA VAL A 348 -6.69 -11.28 4.56
C VAL A 348 -7.59 -10.75 3.44
N ASP A 349 -7.89 -9.46 3.48
CA ASP A 349 -8.68 -8.72 2.50
C ASP A 349 -7.84 -8.09 1.36
N LEU A 350 -6.63 -8.65 1.11
CA LEU A 350 -5.72 -8.14 0.07
C LEU A 350 -6.40 -8.02 -1.29
N LYS A 351 -7.19 -9.01 -1.66
CA LYS A 351 -7.90 -9.02 -2.95
C LYS A 351 -8.83 -7.81 -3.07
N GLU A 352 -9.64 -7.58 -2.05
CA GLU A 352 -10.58 -6.46 -2.01
C GLU A 352 -9.85 -5.11 -2.04
N ARG A 353 -8.72 -5.00 -1.35
CA ARG A 353 -7.88 -3.79 -1.36
C ARG A 353 -7.25 -3.54 -2.73
N LEU A 354 -6.77 -4.59 -3.39
CA LEU A 354 -6.24 -4.51 -4.76
C LEU A 354 -7.32 -4.10 -5.75
N ASP A 355 -8.51 -4.69 -5.66
CA ASP A 355 -9.64 -4.38 -6.53
C ASP A 355 -10.05 -2.89 -6.39
N LEU A 356 -10.20 -2.39 -5.15
CA LEU A 356 -10.52 -0.98 -4.90
C LEU A 356 -9.45 -0.01 -5.43
N LEU A 357 -8.17 -0.36 -5.29
CA LEU A 357 -7.07 0.45 -5.81
C LEU A 357 -7.05 0.43 -7.34
N ALA A 358 -7.28 -0.74 -7.94
CA ALA A 358 -7.34 -0.92 -9.39
C ALA A 358 -8.50 -0.14 -10.01
N ASP A 359 -9.69 -0.17 -9.39
CA ASP A 359 -10.85 0.59 -9.84
C ASP A 359 -10.59 2.11 -9.84
N ALA A 360 -10.03 2.63 -8.73
CA ALA A 360 -9.70 4.05 -8.64
C ALA A 360 -8.65 4.48 -9.70
N ALA A 361 -7.64 3.65 -9.93
CA ALA A 361 -6.60 3.90 -10.92
C ALA A 361 -7.12 3.75 -12.36
N ALA A 362 -7.99 2.77 -12.62
CA ALA A 362 -8.58 2.55 -13.93
C ALA A 362 -9.39 3.76 -14.39
N VAL A 363 -10.21 4.34 -13.50
CA VAL A 363 -10.96 5.58 -13.78
C VAL A 363 -10.02 6.73 -14.13
N ALA A 364 -8.95 6.94 -13.33
CA ALA A 364 -8.00 8.03 -13.57
C ALA A 364 -7.25 7.86 -14.90
N LEU A 365 -6.76 6.65 -15.20
CA LEU A 365 -6.06 6.33 -16.44
C LEU A 365 -6.97 6.44 -17.67
N HIS A 366 -8.22 5.97 -17.56
CA HIS A 366 -9.21 6.11 -18.64
C HIS A 366 -9.48 7.58 -18.95
N ASN A 367 -9.74 8.41 -17.92
CA ASN A 367 -9.96 9.84 -18.09
C ASN A 367 -8.74 10.55 -18.71
N ALA A 368 -7.52 10.19 -18.29
CA ALA A 368 -6.29 10.74 -18.87
C ALA A 368 -6.13 10.34 -20.34
N ARG A 369 -6.45 9.08 -20.71
CA ARG A 369 -6.46 8.63 -22.10
C ARG A 369 -7.50 9.39 -22.95
N LEU A 370 -8.71 9.55 -22.43
CA LEU A 370 -9.76 10.32 -23.11
C LEU A 370 -9.32 11.78 -23.33
N MET A 371 -8.74 12.41 -22.31
CA MET A 371 -8.26 13.79 -22.43
C MET A 371 -7.19 13.92 -23.50
N LYS A 372 -6.24 12.96 -23.54
CA LYS A 372 -5.21 12.89 -24.58
C LYS A 372 -5.80 12.71 -25.99
N LEU A 373 -6.85 11.90 -26.13
CA LEU A 373 -7.55 11.74 -27.41
C LEU A 373 -8.27 13.04 -27.82
N ILE A 374 -8.93 13.73 -26.88
CA ILE A 374 -9.57 15.01 -27.14
C ILE A 374 -8.53 16.06 -27.56
N GLU A 375 -7.39 16.13 -26.88
CA GLU A 375 -6.28 17.01 -27.26
C GLU A 375 -5.72 16.69 -28.65
N GLN A 376 -5.66 15.40 -29.02
CA GLN A 376 -5.25 15.00 -30.38
C GLN A 376 -6.28 15.33 -31.45
N GLN A 377 -7.55 15.37 -31.09
CA GLN A 377 -8.65 15.74 -32.01
C GLN A 377 -8.90 17.25 -32.08
N THR A 378 -8.54 18.00 -31.03
CA THR A 378 -8.61 19.45 -31.05
C THR A 378 -7.38 20.01 -31.73
N GLU A 379 -7.53 21.05 -32.53
CA GLU A 379 -6.39 21.75 -33.16
C GLU A 379 -5.63 22.66 -32.19
N ARG A 380 -6.22 22.92 -31.02
CA ARG A 380 -5.72 23.91 -30.06
C ARG A 380 -5.45 23.28 -28.68
N ASP A 381 -4.43 23.83 -28.03
CA ASP A 381 -4.12 23.58 -26.63
C ASP A 381 -5.14 24.27 -25.72
N SER A 382 -5.74 23.51 -24.80
CA SER A 382 -6.82 23.97 -23.92
C SER A 382 -6.39 25.06 -22.93
N GLN A 383 -5.13 25.09 -22.54
CA GLN A 383 -4.61 26.04 -21.54
C GLN A 383 -4.18 27.37 -22.16
N SER A 384 -3.55 27.37 -23.33
CA SER A 384 -3.01 28.55 -23.96
C SER A 384 -3.89 29.10 -25.10
N GLY A 385 -4.77 28.29 -25.68
CA GLY A 385 -5.56 28.60 -26.87
C GLY A 385 -4.75 28.59 -28.16
N LEU A 386 -3.44 28.31 -28.12
CA LEU A 386 -2.59 28.17 -29.30
C LEU A 386 -2.86 26.85 -30.01
N TYR A 387 -2.31 26.66 -31.21
CA TYR A 387 -2.28 25.34 -31.83
C TYR A 387 -1.49 24.38 -30.97
N ASN A 388 -1.90 23.12 -30.95
CA ASN A 388 -1.19 22.07 -30.20
C ASN A 388 -0.07 21.42 -31.06
N ARG A 389 0.72 20.54 -30.43
CA ARG A 389 1.83 19.85 -31.10
C ARG A 389 1.38 18.97 -32.28
N SER A 390 0.18 18.36 -32.20
CA SER A 390 -0.39 17.57 -33.30
C SER A 390 -0.67 18.44 -34.53
N SER A 391 -1.25 19.62 -34.31
CA SER A 391 -1.50 20.61 -35.36
C SER A 391 -0.21 21.17 -35.95
N LEU A 392 0.84 21.37 -35.13
CA LEU A 392 2.17 21.74 -35.60
C LEU A 392 2.72 20.71 -36.58
N ALA A 393 2.69 19.41 -36.21
CA ALA A 393 3.22 18.35 -37.06
C ALA A 393 2.51 18.27 -38.42
N LYS A 394 1.16 18.28 -38.39
CA LYS A 394 0.33 18.28 -39.61
C LYS A 394 0.63 19.51 -40.50
N ARG A 395 0.74 20.67 -39.88
CA ARG A 395 1.01 21.92 -40.61
C ARG A 395 2.39 21.94 -41.19
N LEU A 396 3.41 21.54 -40.42
CA LEU A 396 4.80 21.51 -40.87
C LEU A 396 4.98 20.57 -42.06
N GLU A 397 4.41 19.33 -41.99
CA GLU A 397 4.47 18.42 -43.14
C GLU A 397 3.83 18.99 -44.41
N SER A 398 2.67 19.64 -44.29
CA SER A 398 1.97 20.25 -45.41
C SER A 398 2.79 21.37 -46.03
N GLU A 399 3.37 22.24 -45.21
CA GLU A 399 4.18 23.37 -45.69
C GLU A 399 5.55 22.93 -46.23
N LEU A 400 6.19 21.87 -45.68
CA LEU A 400 7.42 21.31 -46.26
C LEU A 400 7.17 20.79 -47.68
N ARG A 401 6.08 20.05 -47.90
CA ARG A 401 5.71 19.60 -49.27
C ARG A 401 5.45 20.78 -50.22
N ARG A 402 4.94 21.88 -49.69
CA ARG A 402 4.73 23.11 -50.47
C ARG A 402 6.05 23.82 -50.75
N ALA A 403 6.91 23.92 -49.74
CA ALA A 403 8.23 24.56 -49.85
C ALA A 403 9.13 23.80 -50.83
N GLU A 404 9.11 22.49 -50.82
CA GLU A 404 9.83 21.62 -51.75
C GLU A 404 9.44 21.91 -53.22
N ARG A 405 8.12 22.00 -53.47
CA ARG A 405 7.61 22.32 -54.84
C ARG A 405 7.96 23.72 -55.31
N ASN A 406 8.05 24.67 -54.37
CA ASN A 406 8.25 26.08 -54.72
C ASN A 406 9.70 26.58 -54.54
N GLY A 407 10.61 25.72 -54.10
CA GLY A 407 11.99 26.07 -53.76
C GLY A 407 12.11 27.08 -52.63
N GLN A 408 11.18 27.02 -51.67
CA GLN A 408 11.11 27.95 -50.53
C GLN A 408 11.74 27.35 -49.26
N SER A 409 12.23 28.22 -48.40
CA SER A 409 12.76 27.81 -47.09
C SER A 409 11.69 28.00 -46.00
N ILE A 410 11.71 27.13 -45.01
CA ILE A 410 10.86 27.21 -43.79
C ILE A 410 11.76 27.09 -42.59
N ALA A 411 11.63 28.03 -41.64
CA ALA A 411 12.29 27.94 -40.36
C ALA A 411 11.33 27.42 -39.28
N VAL A 412 11.81 26.46 -38.50
CA VAL A 412 11.17 25.97 -37.27
C VAL A 412 11.93 26.56 -36.11
N ALA A 413 11.27 27.38 -35.33
CA ALA A 413 11.81 27.92 -34.08
C ALA A 413 11.14 27.22 -32.89
N HIS A 414 11.94 26.61 -32.04
CA HIS A 414 11.51 26.07 -30.74
C HIS A 414 11.90 27.09 -29.67
N LEU A 415 10.95 27.53 -28.89
CA LEU A 415 11.10 28.62 -27.91
C LEU A 415 10.85 28.12 -26.51
N ARG A 416 11.55 28.70 -25.54
CA ARG A 416 11.21 28.65 -24.12
C ARG A 416 10.87 30.05 -23.63
N MET A 417 9.77 30.15 -22.84
CA MET A 417 9.41 31.39 -22.19
C MET A 417 10.16 31.48 -20.85
N ASP A 418 11.26 32.21 -20.83
CA ASP A 418 12.10 32.39 -19.66
C ASP A 418 11.34 33.15 -18.55
N GLY A 419 11.43 32.66 -17.32
CA GLY A 419 10.78 33.25 -16.16
C GLY A 419 9.31 32.88 -15.97
N LEU A 420 8.69 32.07 -16.84
CA LEU A 420 7.29 31.68 -16.72
C LEU A 420 7.00 30.90 -15.43
N ARG A 421 7.83 29.93 -15.08
CA ARG A 421 7.70 29.14 -13.84
C ARG A 421 7.84 30.01 -12.58
N GLU A 422 8.77 30.97 -12.61
CA GLU A 422 8.95 31.94 -11.53
C GLU A 422 7.73 32.85 -11.38
N ALA A 423 7.16 33.30 -12.51
CA ALA A 423 5.94 34.10 -12.55
C ALA A 423 4.75 33.38 -11.90
N ILE A 424 4.53 32.12 -12.27
CA ILE A 424 3.47 31.28 -11.70
C ILE A 424 3.69 31.06 -10.19
N GLY A 425 4.92 30.78 -9.77
CA GLY A 425 5.26 30.56 -8.37
C GLY A 425 5.06 31.80 -7.49
N LYS A 426 5.41 33.01 -7.98
CA LYS A 426 5.26 34.27 -7.24
C LYS A 426 3.82 34.78 -7.19
N LEU A 427 3.03 34.53 -8.23
CA LEU A 427 1.64 34.98 -8.33
C LEU A 427 0.62 33.98 -7.72
N GLY A 428 1.07 32.78 -7.32
CA GLY A 428 0.25 31.72 -6.74
C GLY A 428 -0.32 30.73 -7.78
N ALA A 429 -0.62 29.50 -7.33
CA ALA A 429 -1.00 28.38 -8.21
C ALA A 429 -2.26 28.62 -9.07
N GLY A 430 -3.21 29.44 -8.60
CA GLY A 430 -4.42 29.79 -9.37
C GLY A 430 -4.20 30.87 -10.45
N SER A 431 -3.05 31.52 -10.48
CA SER A 431 -2.74 32.56 -11.49
C SER A 431 -2.19 31.95 -12.79
N GLY A 432 -1.70 30.71 -12.79
CA GLY A 432 -1.22 30.01 -13.98
C GLY A 432 -2.29 29.93 -15.07
N ASP A 433 -3.50 29.58 -14.71
CA ASP A 433 -4.64 29.42 -15.64
C ASP A 433 -5.05 30.75 -16.31
N SER A 434 -4.80 31.87 -15.66
CA SER A 434 -5.11 33.20 -16.24
C SER A 434 -3.92 33.86 -16.92
N LEU A 435 -2.69 33.54 -16.53
CA LEU A 435 -1.47 34.16 -17.03
C LEU A 435 -1.04 33.58 -18.38
N LEU A 436 -1.08 32.26 -18.51
CA LEU A 436 -0.62 31.55 -19.71
C LEU A 436 -1.39 31.95 -20.98
N PRO A 437 -2.74 32.00 -20.99
CA PRO A 437 -3.47 32.49 -22.16
C PRO A 437 -3.10 33.94 -22.56
N LYS A 438 -2.88 34.82 -21.59
CA LYS A 438 -2.48 36.21 -21.85
C LYS A 438 -1.10 36.31 -22.48
N LEU A 439 -0.13 35.53 -21.98
CA LEU A 439 1.21 35.48 -22.51
C LEU A 439 1.25 34.80 -23.89
N ALA A 440 0.46 33.77 -24.10
CA ALA A 440 0.28 33.11 -25.39
C ALA A 440 -0.31 34.09 -26.44
N ALA A 441 -1.37 34.84 -26.08
CA ALA A 441 -1.92 35.86 -26.94
C ALA A 441 -0.90 36.98 -27.23
N LYS A 442 -0.05 37.33 -26.26
CA LYS A 442 1.03 38.29 -26.45
C LYS A 442 2.11 37.76 -27.41
N LEU A 443 2.45 36.48 -27.31
CA LEU A 443 3.39 35.81 -28.21
C LEU A 443 2.86 35.84 -29.67
N VAL A 444 1.57 35.54 -29.87
CA VAL A 444 0.92 35.61 -31.18
C VAL A 444 0.97 37.06 -31.75
N ARG A 445 0.70 38.04 -30.90
CA ARG A 445 0.79 39.45 -31.33
C ARG A 445 2.22 39.91 -31.64
N ALA A 446 3.19 39.35 -30.96
CA ALA A 446 4.60 39.63 -31.22
C ALA A 446 5.10 39.02 -32.54
N THR A 447 4.44 37.98 -33.02
CA THR A 447 4.72 37.33 -34.31
C THR A 447 3.93 38.02 -35.44
N ARG A 448 4.38 37.87 -36.69
CA ARG A 448 3.60 38.31 -37.83
C ARG A 448 2.39 37.43 -38.06
N ALA A 449 1.28 37.97 -38.57
CA ALA A 449 0.01 37.28 -38.77
C ALA A 449 0.10 36.03 -39.67
N VAL A 450 1.11 35.92 -40.49
CA VAL A 450 1.34 34.75 -41.40
C VAL A 450 2.02 33.57 -40.72
N ASN A 451 2.62 33.77 -39.55
CA ASN A 451 3.36 32.71 -38.86
C ASN A 451 2.42 31.82 -38.05
N PHE A 452 2.78 30.55 -37.94
CA PHE A 452 2.03 29.58 -37.16
C PHE A 452 2.68 29.43 -35.78
N VAL A 453 1.89 29.57 -34.71
CA VAL A 453 2.35 29.48 -33.33
C VAL A 453 1.65 28.32 -32.64
N ALA A 454 2.44 27.42 -32.08
CA ALA A 454 1.95 26.24 -31.36
C ALA A 454 2.58 26.16 -29.97
N ARG A 455 1.85 25.54 -29.05
CA ARG A 455 2.39 25.16 -27.75
C ARG A 455 2.96 23.74 -27.80
N ASP A 456 4.09 23.54 -27.14
CA ASP A 456 4.64 22.22 -26.86
C ASP A 456 4.22 21.78 -25.45
N VAL A 457 5.13 21.71 -24.53
CA VAL A 457 4.89 21.36 -23.12
C VAL A 457 5.39 22.47 -22.21
N ASP A 458 4.80 22.60 -21.04
CA ASP A 458 5.20 23.54 -19.99
C ASP A 458 5.35 25.00 -20.48
N ASP A 459 6.60 25.48 -20.52
CA ASP A 459 7.00 26.84 -20.91
C ASP A 459 7.54 26.91 -22.36
N ARG A 460 7.30 25.85 -23.18
CA ARG A 460 7.84 25.72 -24.52
C ARG A 460 6.78 25.94 -25.60
N PHE A 461 7.23 26.54 -26.74
CA PHE A 461 6.39 26.92 -27.86
C PHE A 461 7.12 26.72 -29.17
N TYR A 462 6.37 26.60 -30.26
CA TYR A 462 6.91 26.57 -31.61
C TYR A 462 6.41 27.74 -32.43
N ILE A 463 7.27 28.27 -33.28
CA ILE A 463 6.89 29.21 -34.34
C ILE A 463 7.38 28.67 -35.67
N LEU A 464 6.47 28.48 -36.64
CA LEU A 464 6.84 28.22 -38.02
C LEU A 464 6.95 29.56 -38.76
N ILE A 465 8.09 29.84 -39.34
CA ILE A 465 8.33 31.05 -40.10
C ILE A 465 8.47 30.63 -41.55
N PHE A 466 7.47 31.04 -42.35
CA PHE A 466 7.39 30.68 -43.75
C PHE A 466 8.28 31.60 -44.61
N GLU A 467 8.81 31.06 -45.70
CA GLU A 467 9.64 31.77 -46.67
C GLU A 467 10.89 32.44 -46.03
N ALA A 468 11.48 31.76 -45.05
CA ALA A 468 12.58 32.31 -44.26
C ALA A 468 13.75 31.35 -44.17
N GLY A 469 14.88 31.76 -44.67
CA GLY A 469 16.18 31.16 -44.44
C GLY A 469 16.76 31.57 -43.07
N LYS A 470 17.98 31.12 -42.73
CA LYS A 470 18.60 31.36 -41.40
C LYS A 470 18.66 32.85 -41.00
N VAL A 471 19.07 33.72 -41.91
CA VAL A 471 19.20 35.15 -41.61
C VAL A 471 17.84 35.80 -41.36
N GLN A 472 16.82 35.49 -42.17
CA GLN A 472 15.48 36.01 -42.03
C GLN A 472 14.83 35.49 -40.76
N ALA A 473 14.97 34.21 -40.45
CA ALA A 473 14.45 33.60 -39.23
C ALA A 473 15.06 34.21 -37.96
N HIS A 474 16.37 34.42 -37.93
CA HIS A 474 17.04 35.07 -36.81
C HIS A 474 16.56 36.52 -36.59
N ARG A 475 16.44 37.32 -37.67
CA ARG A 475 15.89 38.69 -37.59
C ARG A 475 14.45 38.68 -37.11
N ALA A 476 13.62 37.78 -37.61
CA ALA A 476 12.24 37.66 -37.21
C ALA A 476 12.10 37.34 -35.70
N LEU A 477 12.91 36.40 -35.18
CA LEU A 477 12.86 36.05 -33.76
C LEU A 477 13.37 37.16 -32.84
N ASN A 478 14.44 37.88 -33.24
CA ASN A 478 14.89 39.04 -32.49
C ASN A 478 13.78 40.12 -32.41
N SER A 479 13.01 40.30 -33.50
CA SER A 479 11.85 41.18 -33.50
C SER A 479 10.73 40.65 -32.58
N VAL A 480 10.45 39.36 -32.61
CA VAL A 480 9.48 38.69 -31.70
C VAL A 480 9.88 38.90 -30.25
N GLN A 481 11.14 38.68 -29.89
CA GLN A 481 11.63 38.92 -28.53
C GLN A 481 11.44 40.36 -28.08
N LYS A 482 11.84 41.32 -28.91
CA LYS A 482 11.69 42.74 -28.61
C LYS A 482 10.23 43.12 -28.43
N ASN A 483 9.34 42.68 -29.32
CA ASN A 483 7.92 42.96 -29.25
C ASN A 483 7.26 42.25 -28.04
N PHE A 484 7.69 41.06 -27.70
CA PHE A 484 7.20 40.33 -26.54
C PHE A 484 7.57 41.01 -25.23
N GLN A 485 8.74 41.61 -25.13
CA GLN A 485 9.19 42.33 -23.94
C GLN A 485 8.47 43.71 -23.76
N GLN A 486 7.93 44.32 -24.82
CA GLN A 486 7.20 45.59 -24.72
C GLN A 486 5.84 45.42 -24.02
N GLY A 487 5.48 46.35 -23.13
CA GLY A 487 4.17 46.36 -22.45
C GLY A 487 3.94 45.09 -21.58
N MET A 488 4.89 44.76 -20.73
CA MET A 488 4.76 43.68 -19.76
C MET A 488 3.70 44.00 -18.70
N ASP A 489 2.99 43.01 -18.21
CA ASP A 489 1.99 43.14 -17.15
C ASP A 489 2.63 43.78 -15.90
N GLU A 490 2.03 44.87 -15.39
CA GLU A 490 2.53 45.61 -14.22
C GLU A 490 2.68 44.71 -12.98
N ARG A 491 1.84 43.67 -12.85
CA ARG A 491 1.91 42.72 -11.74
C ARG A 491 3.18 41.90 -11.80
N LEU A 492 3.63 41.52 -12.99
CA LEU A 492 4.90 40.78 -13.19
C LEU A 492 6.11 41.67 -12.87
N VAL A 493 6.03 42.94 -13.30
CA VAL A 493 7.07 43.93 -13.01
C VAL A 493 7.15 44.19 -11.51
N ALA A 494 6.00 44.37 -10.84
CA ALA A 494 5.92 44.56 -9.39
C ALA A 494 6.42 43.34 -8.60
N ALA A 495 6.21 42.14 -9.12
CA ALA A 495 6.74 40.89 -8.55
C ALA A 495 8.24 40.64 -8.82
N GLY A 496 8.89 41.56 -9.56
CA GLY A 496 10.31 41.46 -9.91
C GLY A 496 10.60 40.28 -10.89
N VAL A 497 9.60 39.84 -11.67
CA VAL A 497 9.75 38.80 -12.66
C VAL A 497 10.13 39.37 -14.01
N ARG A 498 11.20 38.90 -14.62
CA ARG A 498 11.59 39.22 -16.00
C ARG A 498 11.24 38.07 -16.92
N LEU A 499 10.28 38.31 -17.83
CA LEU A 499 9.97 37.33 -18.87
C LEU A 499 10.82 37.62 -20.10
N GLY A 500 11.34 36.50 -20.69
CA GLY A 500 12.09 36.52 -21.92
C GLY A 500 11.68 35.37 -22.85
N LEU A 501 12.29 35.30 -24.02
CA LEU A 501 12.12 34.20 -24.96
C LEU A 501 13.51 33.71 -25.39
N SER A 502 13.88 32.50 -25.03
CA SER A 502 15.02 31.82 -25.62
C SER A 502 14.56 30.96 -26.79
N ALA A 503 15.30 30.92 -27.89
CA ALA A 503 14.89 30.23 -29.11
C ALA A 503 16.03 29.46 -29.78
N GLY A 504 15.73 28.23 -30.22
CA GLY A 504 16.54 27.47 -31.12
C GLY A 504 15.88 27.34 -32.50
N VAL A 505 16.63 27.45 -33.58
CA VAL A 505 16.12 27.54 -34.95
C VAL A 505 16.78 26.51 -35.84
N ALA A 506 15.97 25.76 -36.58
CA ALA A 506 16.43 24.94 -37.71
C ALA A 506 15.66 25.31 -38.98
N VAL A 507 16.29 25.22 -40.12
CA VAL A 507 15.77 25.71 -41.41
C VAL A 507 15.80 24.60 -42.46
N TYR A 508 14.64 24.43 -43.12
CA TYR A 508 14.53 23.61 -44.34
C TYR A 508 14.96 24.46 -45.56
N PRO A 509 15.73 23.93 -46.50
CA PRO A 509 16.36 22.61 -46.54
C PRO A 509 17.74 22.56 -45.86
N ASP A 510 18.28 23.68 -45.37
CA ASP A 510 19.68 23.82 -44.93
C ASP A 510 20.05 22.85 -43.80
N ASP A 511 19.14 22.65 -42.86
CA ASP A 511 19.42 21.86 -41.68
C ASP A 511 18.77 20.46 -41.72
N ALA A 512 17.63 20.28 -42.38
CA ALA A 512 16.98 18.98 -42.56
C ALA A 512 15.94 19.01 -43.68
N PHE A 513 15.55 17.82 -44.16
CA PHE A 513 14.59 17.64 -45.25
C PHE A 513 13.23 17.12 -44.77
N ASP A 514 13.12 16.63 -43.53
CA ASP A 514 11.92 16.09 -42.96
C ASP A 514 11.50 16.81 -41.67
N SER A 515 10.24 16.71 -41.33
CA SER A 515 9.65 17.43 -40.20
C SER A 515 10.19 16.99 -38.83
N ALA A 516 10.46 15.70 -38.65
CA ALA A 516 10.94 15.16 -37.40
C ALA A 516 12.36 15.62 -37.08
N THR A 517 13.26 15.53 -38.06
CA THR A 517 14.64 15.99 -37.94
C THR A 517 14.73 17.51 -37.77
N LEU A 518 13.87 18.30 -38.46
CA LEU A 518 13.80 19.75 -38.26
C LEU A 518 13.43 20.14 -36.85
N VAL A 519 12.39 19.50 -36.28
CA VAL A 519 11.97 19.72 -34.91
C VAL A 519 13.07 19.31 -33.94
N LEU A 520 13.74 18.17 -34.17
CA LEU A 520 14.84 17.72 -33.31
C LEU A 520 16.00 18.74 -33.31
N ARG A 521 16.43 19.22 -34.49
CA ARG A 521 17.52 20.21 -34.62
C ARG A 521 17.15 21.57 -34.02
N ALA A 522 15.88 22.00 -34.14
CA ALA A 522 15.41 23.20 -33.46
C ALA A 522 15.45 23.03 -31.92
N ASN A 523 15.16 21.84 -31.41
CA ASN A 523 15.29 21.55 -29.99
C ASN A 523 16.74 21.56 -29.50
N GLU A 524 17.66 20.95 -30.23
CA GLU A 524 19.09 20.98 -29.93
C GLU A 524 19.64 22.42 -29.89
N ALA A 525 19.25 23.25 -30.83
CA ALA A 525 19.60 24.67 -30.85
C ALA A 525 18.97 25.42 -29.65
N LEU A 526 17.73 25.08 -29.24
CA LEU A 526 17.12 25.65 -28.05
C LEU A 526 17.90 25.30 -26.78
N GLU A 527 18.34 24.05 -26.62
CA GLU A 527 19.14 23.66 -25.46
C GLU A 527 20.48 24.43 -25.41
N GLN A 528 21.05 24.77 -26.57
CA GLN A 528 22.22 25.65 -26.64
C GLN A 528 21.85 27.09 -26.25
N ALA A 529 20.73 27.63 -26.74
CA ALA A 529 20.27 28.96 -26.39
C ALA A 529 20.04 29.08 -24.85
N ILE A 530 19.47 28.07 -24.23
CA ILE A 530 19.26 28.00 -22.78
C ILE A 530 20.58 28.07 -22.01
N ARG A 531 21.63 27.40 -22.50
CA ARG A 531 22.97 27.44 -21.88
C ARG A 531 23.67 28.79 -22.07
N THR A 532 23.41 29.47 -23.17
CA THR A 532 23.99 30.79 -23.44
C THR A 532 23.43 31.85 -22.51
N GLY A 533 22.19 31.70 -22.06
CA GLY A 533 21.50 32.59 -21.12
C GLY A 533 20.10 32.97 -21.57
N PRO A 534 19.34 33.67 -20.73
CA PRO A 534 17.97 34.06 -21.03
C PRO A 534 17.91 35.02 -22.24
N SER A 535 16.82 34.89 -22.98
CA SER A 535 16.56 35.68 -24.21
C SER A 535 17.61 35.52 -25.30
N SER A 536 18.17 34.34 -25.45
CA SER A 536 19.15 33.99 -26.49
C SER A 536 18.47 33.37 -27.71
N VAL A 537 18.94 33.69 -28.92
CA VAL A 537 18.53 33.03 -30.18
C VAL A 537 19.71 32.33 -30.79
N VAL A 538 19.63 31.02 -30.97
CA VAL A 538 20.66 30.17 -31.54
C VAL A 538 20.15 29.50 -32.81
N LEU A 539 20.89 29.65 -33.91
CA LEU A 539 20.66 28.89 -35.14
C LEU A 539 21.35 27.52 -35.02
N TYR A 540 20.68 26.48 -35.49
CA TYR A 540 21.30 25.17 -35.55
C TYR A 540 22.53 25.20 -36.47
N HIS A 541 23.61 24.62 -36.01
CA HIS A 541 24.80 24.32 -36.78
C HIS A 541 25.13 22.85 -36.55
N ALA A 542 25.29 22.09 -37.60
CA ALA A 542 25.76 20.72 -37.50
C ALA A 542 27.08 20.70 -36.71
N PRO A 543 27.28 19.81 -35.74
CA PRO A 543 28.56 19.66 -35.10
C PRO A 543 29.59 19.38 -36.19
N ALA A 544 30.74 20.09 -36.15
CA ALA A 544 31.84 19.81 -37.05
C ALA A 544 32.20 18.32 -36.91
N GLU A 545 32.19 17.58 -38.00
CA GLU A 545 32.74 16.21 -38.02
C GLU A 545 34.17 16.32 -37.49
N THR A 546 34.39 15.84 -36.28
CA THR A 546 35.76 15.63 -35.79
C THR A 546 36.35 14.54 -36.66
N ASP A 547 37.23 14.94 -37.56
CA ASP A 547 38.13 14.06 -38.34
C ASP A 547 38.84 13.10 -37.36
N SER A 548 38.24 11.95 -37.11
CA SER A 548 38.91 10.82 -36.46
C SER A 548 39.58 9.93 -37.52
N ALA A 549 40.30 10.55 -38.44
CA ALA A 549 41.14 9.84 -39.39
C ALA A 549 42.55 10.45 -39.38
N ALA A 550 43.29 10.21 -38.30
CA ALA A 550 44.75 10.24 -38.31
C ALA A 550 45.29 9.76 -36.96
N THR A 551 45.42 8.46 -36.79
CA THR A 551 46.66 7.86 -36.25
C THR A 551 46.59 6.36 -36.46
N GLY A 552 47.48 5.90 -37.24
CA GLY A 552 48.11 4.73 -37.68
C GLY A 552 47.88 3.40 -37.01
#